data_22189dd1914056ef3b667cfa7981aa2f
#
_entry.id   22189dd1914056ef3b667cfa7981aa2f
#
_cell.length_a   1.000
_cell.length_b   1.000
_cell.length_c   1.000
_cell.angle_alpha   90.00
_cell.angle_beta   90.00
_cell.angle_gamma   90.00
#
_symmetry.space_group_name_H-M   'P 1'
#
loop_
_entity.id
_entity.type
_entity.pdbx_description
1 polymer ?
#
loop_
_entity_poly.entity_id
_entity_poly.type
_entity_poly.pdbx_seq_one_letter_code
_entity_poly.pdbx_strand_id
1 'polypeptide(L)'
;MKTSLLRARPHLWYQLYWVVYLIWFFWLDLTVTDPNYIIHSPLDDFIPFNEWFIFPYGSWFFLLAGVTALLWWFDTASYDKLCLMMFSGMTFCLILYMVLPNGLDIRPTVEEVGRSNIAMTLMQLIWKADSSVNVCPSIHCQSSACMAIAFSGSTLAKDRPWLKVLAFGWAALVCASTVFTKQHSIIDVFCGLAVAFIWVPVLYLHPRKR
;
A
#
# COMPACT_ATOMS: atom_id res chain seq x y z
N MET A 1 23.08 32.28 5.87
CA MET A 1 23.39 30.96 5.33
C MET A 1 22.18 30.08 5.49
N LYS A 2 21.15 30.29 4.65
CA LYS A 2 19.96 29.41 4.50
C LYS A 2 19.85 29.09 3.02
N THR A 3 20.80 28.33 2.50
CA THR A 3 20.56 27.62 1.24
C THR A 3 19.44 26.65 1.50
N SER A 4 18.30 26.90 0.88
CA SER A 4 17.07 26.16 1.15
C SER A 4 17.35 24.65 1.07
N LEU A 5 16.91 23.90 2.09
CA LEU A 5 16.92 22.43 2.12
C LEU A 5 16.40 21.83 0.79
N LEU A 6 15.52 22.55 0.11
CA LEU A 6 14.96 22.20 -1.20
C LEU A 6 15.99 22.22 -2.33
N ARG A 7 17.03 23.08 -2.29
CA ARG A 7 18.12 23.07 -3.29
C ARG A 7 19.07 21.90 -3.09
N ALA A 8 19.25 21.44 -1.85
CA ALA A 8 20.08 20.28 -1.54
C ALA A 8 19.37 18.95 -1.82
N ARG A 9 18.03 18.97 -1.96
CA ARG A 9 17.19 17.75 -2.13
C ARG A 9 16.11 17.98 -3.19
N PRO A 10 16.47 17.98 -4.48
CA PRO A 10 15.61 18.43 -5.57
C PRO A 10 14.37 17.55 -5.81
N HIS A 11 14.36 16.31 -5.32
CA HIS A 11 13.34 15.31 -5.68
C HIS A 11 12.10 15.35 -4.76
N LEU A 12 11.99 16.30 -3.84
CA LEU A 12 10.80 16.44 -2.99
C LEU A 12 9.51 16.68 -3.81
N TRP A 13 9.64 17.25 -5.01
CA TRP A 13 8.51 17.49 -5.91
C TRP A 13 7.77 16.20 -6.33
N TYR A 14 8.38 15.01 -6.22
CA TYR A 14 7.70 13.73 -6.45
C TYR A 14 6.48 13.58 -5.54
N GLN A 15 6.48 14.21 -4.36
CA GLN A 15 5.36 14.16 -3.42
C GLN A 15 4.10 14.88 -3.93
N LEU A 16 4.21 15.73 -4.97
CA LEU A 16 3.04 16.29 -5.65
C LEU A 16 2.16 15.21 -6.30
N TYR A 17 2.73 14.02 -6.55
CA TYR A 17 1.97 12.86 -7.01
C TYR A 17 0.79 12.53 -6.10
N TRP A 18 0.93 12.71 -4.78
CA TRP A 18 -0.15 12.42 -3.83
C TRP A 18 -1.41 13.24 -4.09
N VAL A 19 -1.27 14.47 -4.54
CA VAL A 19 -2.42 15.33 -4.89
C VAL A 19 -3.19 14.70 -6.06
N VAL A 20 -2.46 14.32 -7.11
CA VAL A 20 -3.07 13.69 -8.31
C VAL A 20 -3.68 12.35 -7.93
N TYR A 21 -2.95 11.53 -7.16
CA TYR A 21 -3.39 10.22 -6.71
C TYR A 21 -4.68 10.31 -5.89
N LEU A 22 -4.73 11.17 -4.88
CA LEU A 22 -5.91 11.29 -4.00
C LEU A 22 -7.14 11.80 -4.76
N ILE A 23 -6.98 12.79 -5.64
CA ILE A 23 -8.09 13.26 -6.47
C ILE A 23 -8.62 12.12 -7.34
N TRP A 24 -7.73 11.38 -8.00
CA TRP A 24 -8.11 10.27 -8.88
C TRP A 24 -8.72 9.11 -8.11
N PHE A 25 -8.13 8.71 -6.98
CA PHE A 25 -8.62 7.65 -6.12
C PHE A 25 -10.03 7.93 -5.61
N PHE A 26 -10.25 9.11 -5.00
CA PHE A 26 -11.57 9.47 -4.49
C PHE A 26 -12.60 9.67 -5.60
N TRP A 27 -12.18 10.16 -6.76
CA TRP A 27 -13.08 10.22 -7.91
C TRP A 27 -13.54 8.82 -8.34
N LEU A 28 -12.64 7.84 -8.39
CA LEU A 28 -12.99 6.45 -8.69
C LEU A 28 -13.90 5.84 -7.61
N ASP A 29 -13.59 6.08 -6.34
CA ASP A 29 -14.38 5.56 -5.21
C ASP A 29 -15.82 6.09 -5.22
N LEU A 30 -16.00 7.34 -5.63
CA LEU A 30 -17.32 7.99 -5.75
C LEU A 30 -18.09 7.62 -7.02
N THR A 31 -17.41 7.25 -8.11
CA THR A 31 -18.04 6.98 -9.41
C THR A 31 -18.31 5.50 -9.66
N VAL A 32 -17.50 4.61 -9.10
CA VAL A 32 -17.69 3.16 -9.23
C VAL A 32 -18.60 2.68 -8.08
N THR A 33 -19.91 2.68 -8.33
CA THR A 33 -20.91 2.24 -7.33
C THR A 33 -21.38 0.81 -7.54
N ASP A 34 -21.22 0.28 -8.76
CA ASP A 34 -21.62 -1.08 -9.14
C ASP A 34 -20.47 -1.74 -9.92
N PRO A 35 -19.58 -2.47 -9.23
CA PRO A 35 -18.40 -3.05 -9.88
C PRO A 35 -18.79 -4.22 -10.79
N ASN A 36 -18.19 -4.27 -11.99
CA ASN A 36 -18.46 -5.33 -12.96
C ASN A 36 -17.93 -6.71 -12.52
N TYR A 37 -16.94 -6.72 -11.63
CA TYR A 37 -16.26 -7.93 -11.18
C TYR A 37 -16.20 -7.98 -9.67
N ILE A 38 -16.76 -9.03 -9.07
CA ILE A 38 -16.58 -9.31 -7.65
C ILE A 38 -15.39 -10.23 -7.49
N ILE A 39 -14.39 -9.77 -6.76
CA ILE A 39 -13.16 -10.53 -6.48
C ILE A 39 -13.40 -11.40 -5.26
N HIS A 40 -13.31 -12.70 -5.45
CA HIS A 40 -13.48 -13.69 -4.39
C HIS A 40 -12.60 -14.92 -4.64
N SER A 41 -12.01 -15.45 -3.60
CA SER A 41 -11.29 -16.71 -3.59
C SER A 41 -11.90 -17.63 -2.54
N PRO A 42 -12.04 -18.94 -2.80
CA PRO A 42 -12.46 -19.89 -1.77
C PRO A 42 -11.58 -19.85 -0.49
N LEU A 43 -10.34 -19.36 -0.59
CA LEU A 43 -9.48 -19.17 0.57
C LEU A 43 -9.96 -18.03 1.47
N ASP A 44 -10.66 -17.05 0.94
CA ASP A 44 -11.18 -15.92 1.72
C ASP A 44 -12.22 -16.36 2.75
N ASP A 45 -12.95 -17.46 2.46
CA ASP A 45 -13.98 -18.03 3.34
C ASP A 45 -13.38 -18.69 4.59
N PHE A 46 -12.15 -19.20 4.47
CA PHE A 46 -11.43 -19.81 5.60
C PHE A 46 -10.73 -18.80 6.51
N ILE A 47 -10.56 -17.55 6.04
CA ILE A 47 -9.89 -16.50 6.82
C ILE A 47 -10.95 -15.76 7.63
N PRO A 48 -10.94 -15.86 8.97
CA PRO A 48 -11.94 -15.18 9.79
C PRO A 48 -11.72 -13.67 9.80
N PHE A 49 -12.81 -12.91 9.90
CA PHE A 49 -12.72 -11.47 10.19
C PHE A 49 -12.14 -11.27 11.61
N ASN A 50 -11.17 -10.34 11.70
CA ASN A 50 -10.57 -9.95 12.96
C ASN A 50 -10.29 -8.46 12.99
N GLU A 51 -11.09 -7.72 13.76
CA GLU A 51 -11.01 -6.26 13.88
C GLU A 51 -9.69 -5.74 14.45
N TRP A 52 -8.96 -6.55 15.22
CA TRP A 52 -7.68 -6.14 15.81
C TRP A 52 -6.58 -5.93 14.77
N PHE A 53 -6.73 -6.49 13.59
CA PHE A 53 -5.85 -6.22 12.46
C PHE A 53 -5.98 -4.80 11.90
N ILE A 54 -6.93 -3.99 12.40
CA ILE A 54 -7.01 -2.55 12.07
C ILE A 54 -5.74 -1.79 12.48
N PHE A 55 -5.05 -2.21 13.54
CA PHE A 55 -3.81 -1.56 13.98
C PHE A 55 -2.66 -1.75 12.99
N PRO A 56 -2.27 -2.96 12.58
CA PRO A 56 -1.30 -3.11 11.50
C PRO A 56 -1.79 -2.52 10.17
N TYR A 57 -3.08 -2.61 9.83
CA TYR A 57 -3.66 -1.96 8.66
C TYR A 57 -3.46 -0.44 8.71
N GLY A 58 -3.87 0.21 9.79
CA GLY A 58 -3.73 1.66 9.97
C GLY A 58 -2.29 2.14 10.06
N SER A 59 -1.37 1.28 10.53
CA SER A 59 0.06 1.58 10.57
C SER A 59 0.67 1.83 9.19
N TRP A 60 0.04 1.34 8.12
CA TRP A 60 0.46 1.58 6.74
C TRP A 60 0.61 3.07 6.44
N PHE A 61 -0.32 3.92 6.89
CA PHE A 61 -0.25 5.38 6.68
C PHE A 61 1.01 6.00 7.31
N PHE A 62 1.35 5.56 8.54
CA PHE A 62 2.53 6.05 9.25
C PHE A 62 3.82 5.55 8.62
N LEU A 63 3.85 4.29 8.15
CA LEU A 63 5.00 3.74 7.46
C LEU A 63 5.22 4.42 6.11
N LEU A 64 4.14 4.68 5.38
CA LEU A 64 4.19 5.38 4.11
C LEU A 64 4.87 6.74 4.25
N ALA A 65 4.44 7.53 5.22
CA ALA A 65 5.04 8.83 5.52
C ALA A 65 6.47 8.68 6.09
N GLY A 66 6.66 7.78 7.06
CA GLY A 66 7.91 7.60 7.78
C GLY A 66 9.04 7.06 6.91
N VAL A 67 8.81 5.98 6.16
CA VAL A 67 9.83 5.39 5.27
C VAL A 67 10.19 6.36 4.13
N THR A 68 9.18 7.01 3.55
CA THR A 68 9.40 8.02 2.51
C THR A 68 10.25 9.17 3.03
N ALA A 69 9.93 9.71 4.22
CA ALA A 69 10.69 10.79 4.84
C ALA A 69 12.12 10.36 5.22
N LEU A 70 12.30 9.17 5.80
CA LEU A 70 13.60 8.63 6.16
C LEU A 70 14.51 8.47 4.92
N LEU A 71 14.00 7.86 3.85
CA LEU A 71 14.77 7.67 2.64
C LEU A 71 15.07 9.01 1.96
N TRP A 72 14.11 9.92 1.89
CA TRP A 72 14.33 11.27 1.37
C TRP A 72 15.44 12.00 2.14
N TRP A 73 15.48 11.83 3.46
CA TRP A 73 16.45 12.52 4.32
C TRP A 73 17.83 11.90 4.27
N PHE A 74 17.92 10.56 4.30
CA PHE A 74 19.19 9.85 4.50
C PHE A 74 19.73 9.14 3.24
N ASP A 75 18.86 8.79 2.28
CA ASP A 75 19.24 8.04 1.08
C ASP A 75 18.37 8.40 -0.13
N THR A 76 18.69 9.51 -0.78
CA THR A 76 17.93 10.03 -1.93
C THR A 76 17.86 9.02 -3.09
N ALA A 77 18.91 8.21 -3.30
CA ALA A 77 18.90 7.22 -4.38
C ALA A 77 17.86 6.11 -4.13
N SER A 78 17.72 5.67 -2.87
CA SER A 78 16.68 4.71 -2.47
C SER A 78 15.29 5.35 -2.43
N TYR A 79 15.20 6.63 -2.07
CA TYR A 79 13.97 7.40 -2.18
C TYR A 79 13.46 7.49 -3.62
N ASP A 80 14.32 7.79 -4.59
CA ASP A 80 13.95 7.86 -6.01
C ASP A 80 13.41 6.51 -6.51
N LYS A 81 14.07 5.41 -6.12
CA LYS A 81 13.60 4.07 -6.44
C LYS A 81 12.24 3.76 -5.82
N LEU A 82 12.06 4.15 -4.54
CA LEU A 82 10.76 4.01 -3.87
C LEU A 82 9.67 4.76 -4.62
N CYS A 83 9.89 6.03 -4.92
CA CYS A 83 8.90 6.86 -5.63
C CYS A 83 8.57 6.27 -7.01
N LEU A 84 9.58 5.82 -7.76
CA LEU A 84 9.35 5.20 -9.07
C LEU A 84 8.51 3.93 -8.98
N MET A 85 8.89 2.98 -8.11
CA MET A 85 8.18 1.71 -7.95
C MET A 85 6.76 1.93 -7.42
N MET A 86 6.64 2.73 -6.36
CA MET A 86 5.38 2.93 -5.66
C MET A 86 4.39 3.72 -6.52
N PHE A 87 4.80 4.87 -7.06
CA PHE A 87 3.89 5.74 -7.81
C PHE A 87 3.48 5.17 -9.15
N SER A 88 4.42 4.52 -9.88
CA SER A 88 4.04 3.84 -11.12
C SER A 88 3.11 2.65 -10.88
N GLY A 89 3.35 1.88 -9.81
CA GLY A 89 2.47 0.77 -9.43
C GLY A 89 1.08 1.24 -9.00
N MET A 90 1.00 2.29 -8.17
CA MET A 90 -0.28 2.90 -7.78
C MET A 90 -1.04 3.46 -8.99
N THR A 91 -0.34 4.15 -9.92
CA THR A 91 -0.94 4.62 -11.17
C THR A 91 -1.49 3.46 -11.99
N PHE A 92 -0.73 2.37 -12.10
CA PHE A 92 -1.19 1.17 -12.80
C PHE A 92 -2.46 0.57 -12.15
N CYS A 93 -2.52 0.52 -10.82
CA CYS A 93 -3.72 0.10 -10.11
C CYS A 93 -4.93 0.99 -10.42
N LEU A 94 -4.76 2.33 -10.38
CA LEU A 94 -5.85 3.25 -10.70
C LEU A 94 -6.34 3.10 -12.15
N ILE A 95 -5.44 2.88 -13.11
CA ILE A 95 -5.80 2.60 -14.51
C ILE A 95 -6.61 1.29 -14.59
N LEU A 96 -6.18 0.24 -13.89
CA LEU A 96 -6.91 -1.02 -13.85
C LEU A 96 -8.31 -0.85 -13.24
N TYR A 97 -8.46 -0.08 -12.17
CA TYR A 97 -9.76 0.20 -11.57
C TYR A 97 -10.72 0.92 -12.54
N MET A 98 -10.19 1.79 -13.41
CA MET A 98 -10.99 2.43 -14.46
C MET A 98 -11.42 1.45 -15.55
N VAL A 99 -10.54 0.56 -15.98
CA VAL A 99 -10.76 -0.36 -17.10
C VAL A 99 -11.53 -1.60 -16.66
N LEU A 100 -11.27 -2.08 -15.45
CA LEU A 100 -11.85 -3.26 -14.84
C LEU A 100 -12.41 -2.93 -13.45
N PRO A 101 -13.52 -2.18 -13.37
CA PRO A 101 -14.15 -1.87 -12.08
C PRO A 101 -14.45 -3.14 -11.31
N ASN A 102 -13.89 -3.25 -10.12
CA ASN A 102 -13.96 -4.46 -9.31
C ASN A 102 -14.29 -4.13 -7.85
N GLY A 103 -14.77 -5.11 -7.13
CA GLY A 103 -15.17 -4.94 -5.74
C GLY A 103 -15.17 -6.25 -4.95
N LEU A 104 -15.53 -6.17 -3.67
CA LEU A 104 -15.65 -7.27 -2.73
C LEU A 104 -17.03 -7.33 -2.11
N ASP A 105 -17.48 -8.54 -1.80
CA ASP A 105 -18.71 -8.86 -1.06
C ASP A 105 -18.49 -9.66 0.24
N ILE A 106 -17.22 -9.75 0.68
CA ILE A 106 -16.82 -10.55 1.87
C ILE A 106 -16.74 -9.73 3.16
N ARG A 107 -17.06 -8.45 3.12
CA ARG A 107 -17.04 -7.56 4.30
C ARG A 107 -18.26 -7.84 5.18
N PRO A 108 -18.08 -8.24 6.45
CA PRO A 108 -19.20 -8.50 7.34
C PRO A 108 -19.90 -7.19 7.73
N THR A 109 -21.16 -7.27 8.06
CA THR A 109 -21.91 -6.17 8.68
C THR A 109 -21.58 -6.03 10.18
N VAL A 110 -21.88 -4.88 10.76
CA VAL A 110 -21.65 -4.64 12.20
C VAL A 110 -22.48 -5.62 13.05
N GLU A 111 -23.67 -5.93 12.59
CA GLU A 111 -24.61 -6.85 13.23
C GLU A 111 -24.10 -8.29 13.23
N GLU A 112 -23.53 -8.74 12.09
CA GLU A 112 -22.93 -10.07 11.98
C GLU A 112 -21.70 -10.23 12.87
N VAL A 113 -20.90 -9.17 13.00
CA VAL A 113 -19.74 -9.18 13.91
C VAL A 113 -20.19 -9.26 15.38
N GLY A 114 -21.25 -8.58 15.78
CA GLY A 114 -21.85 -8.62 17.12
C GLY A 114 -20.92 -8.21 18.26
N ARG A 115 -19.79 -7.54 17.98
CA ARG A 115 -18.79 -7.10 18.96
C ARG A 115 -18.69 -5.58 18.98
N SER A 116 -18.49 -5.01 20.19
CA SER A 116 -18.29 -3.58 20.38
C SER A 116 -17.00 -3.35 21.18
N ASN A 117 -15.99 -2.82 20.50
CA ASN A 117 -14.70 -2.47 21.10
C ASN A 117 -14.01 -1.38 20.27
N ILE A 118 -12.89 -0.87 20.76
CA ILE A 118 -12.13 0.21 20.10
C ILE A 118 -11.69 -0.15 18.67
N ALA A 119 -11.26 -1.39 18.45
CA ALA A 119 -10.83 -1.86 17.12
C ALA A 119 -12.01 -1.86 16.14
N MET A 120 -13.20 -2.30 16.59
CA MET A 120 -14.41 -2.29 15.78
C MET A 120 -14.89 -0.85 15.47
N THR A 121 -14.74 0.07 16.42
CA THR A 121 -15.03 1.49 16.18
C THR A 121 -14.12 2.05 15.09
N LEU A 122 -12.82 1.74 15.12
CA LEU A 122 -11.88 2.14 14.08
C LEU A 122 -12.19 1.47 12.72
N MET A 123 -12.59 0.20 12.71
CA MET A 123 -13.03 -0.50 11.50
C MET A 123 -14.21 0.19 10.84
N GLN A 124 -15.23 0.60 11.63
CA GLN A 124 -16.38 1.32 11.10
C GLN A 124 -16.00 2.67 10.49
N LEU A 125 -15.00 3.37 11.04
CA LEU A 125 -14.47 4.60 10.45
C LEU A 125 -13.80 4.33 9.10
N ILE A 126 -13.01 3.26 8.99
CA ILE A 126 -12.41 2.85 7.72
C ILE A 126 -13.49 2.47 6.71
N TRP A 127 -14.48 1.65 7.09
CA TRP A 127 -15.56 1.24 6.18
C TRP A 127 -16.42 2.41 5.66
N LYS A 128 -16.45 3.53 6.39
CA LYS A 128 -17.11 4.77 5.92
C LYS A 128 -16.26 5.58 4.96
N ALA A 129 -14.93 5.48 5.10
CA ALA A 129 -13.97 6.27 4.34
C ALA A 129 -13.47 5.56 3.07
N ASP A 130 -13.55 4.23 3.05
CA ASP A 130 -13.02 3.36 1.99
C ASP A 130 -14.09 2.31 1.65
N SER A 131 -14.64 2.43 0.47
CA SER A 131 -15.70 1.54 -0.02
C SER A 131 -15.17 0.13 -0.33
N SER A 132 -16.07 -0.80 -0.68
CA SER A 132 -15.69 -2.15 -1.09
C SER A 132 -15.44 -2.28 -2.60
N VAL A 133 -15.15 -1.16 -3.29
CA VAL A 133 -14.84 -1.16 -4.72
C VAL A 133 -13.37 -0.79 -4.97
N ASN A 134 -12.90 -1.05 -6.19
CA ASN A 134 -11.53 -0.74 -6.60
C ASN A 134 -10.46 -1.38 -5.71
N VAL A 135 -10.59 -2.67 -5.48
CA VAL A 135 -9.79 -3.43 -4.52
C VAL A 135 -8.63 -4.21 -5.14
N CYS A 136 -8.75 -4.66 -6.40
CA CYS A 136 -7.75 -5.47 -7.09
C CYS A 136 -7.07 -4.71 -8.23
N PRO A 137 -5.72 -4.59 -8.20
CA PRO A 137 -4.73 -5.06 -7.22
C PRO A 137 -4.69 -4.23 -5.92
N SER A 138 -4.32 -4.83 -4.79
CA SER A 138 -4.21 -4.10 -3.51
C SER A 138 -3.07 -3.08 -3.51
N ILE A 139 -3.42 -1.80 -3.41
CA ILE A 139 -2.45 -0.71 -3.28
C ILE A 139 -1.70 -0.79 -1.94
N HIS A 140 -2.35 -1.25 -0.87
CA HIS A 140 -1.73 -1.47 0.43
C HIS A 140 -0.58 -2.48 0.33
N CYS A 141 -0.81 -3.62 -0.34
CA CYS A 141 0.20 -4.66 -0.52
C CYS A 141 1.31 -4.21 -1.47
N GLN A 142 0.94 -3.57 -2.57
CA GLN A 142 1.88 -3.04 -3.56
C GLN A 142 2.85 -2.04 -2.93
N SER A 143 2.34 -1.01 -2.25
CA SER A 143 3.17 0.04 -1.67
C SER A 143 3.97 -0.44 -0.47
N SER A 144 3.42 -1.34 0.37
CA SER A 144 4.15 -1.96 1.48
C SER A 144 5.36 -2.77 0.99
N ALA A 145 5.19 -3.55 -0.07
CA ALA A 145 6.29 -4.28 -0.70
C ALA A 145 7.35 -3.32 -1.28
N CYS A 146 6.93 -2.25 -1.96
CA CYS A 146 7.85 -1.23 -2.48
C CYS A 146 8.66 -0.56 -1.36
N MET A 147 8.01 -0.21 -0.25
CA MET A 147 8.69 0.36 0.93
C MET A 147 9.72 -0.62 1.51
N ALA A 148 9.36 -1.89 1.69
CA ALA A 148 10.26 -2.91 2.22
C ALA A 148 11.47 -3.14 1.31
N ILE A 149 11.25 -3.23 -0.01
CA ILE A 149 12.31 -3.41 -1.01
C ILE A 149 13.26 -2.20 -1.01
N ALA A 150 12.72 -0.98 -1.12
CA ALA A 150 13.54 0.23 -1.20
C ALA A 150 14.33 0.46 0.10
N PHE A 151 13.68 0.30 1.25
CA PHE A 151 14.33 0.44 2.55
C PHE A 151 15.44 -0.62 2.74
N SER A 152 15.17 -1.88 2.40
CA SER A 152 16.14 -2.97 2.52
C SER A 152 17.35 -2.80 1.60
N GLY A 153 17.18 -2.14 0.46
CA GLY A 153 18.27 -1.79 -0.45
C GLY A 153 19.02 -0.49 -0.10
N SER A 154 18.56 0.24 0.92
CA SER A 154 19.12 1.53 1.31
C SER A 154 20.40 1.42 2.13
N THR A 155 21.14 2.53 2.19
CA THR A 155 22.32 2.67 3.06
C THR A 155 21.96 2.50 4.54
N LEU A 156 20.74 2.78 4.94
CA LEU A 156 20.25 2.62 6.31
C LEU A 156 20.20 1.16 6.77
N ALA A 157 19.86 0.25 5.85
CA ALA A 157 19.68 -1.17 6.13
C ALA A 157 20.84 -2.05 5.63
N LYS A 158 21.82 -1.48 4.91
CA LYS A 158 22.90 -2.22 4.22
C LYS A 158 23.60 -3.22 5.13
N ASP A 159 24.06 -2.77 6.30
CA ASP A 159 24.84 -3.57 7.25
C ASP A 159 24.00 -4.04 8.47
N ARG A 160 22.67 -4.01 8.34
CA ARG A 160 21.72 -4.30 9.42
C ARG A 160 20.65 -5.29 8.96
N PRO A 161 20.96 -6.60 8.86
CA PRO A 161 20.02 -7.59 8.35
C PRO A 161 18.71 -7.66 9.12
N TRP A 162 18.73 -7.38 10.43
CA TRP A 162 17.53 -7.35 11.25
C TRP A 162 16.52 -6.26 10.82
N LEU A 163 17.00 -5.10 10.31
CA LEU A 163 16.12 -4.06 9.75
C LEU A 163 15.42 -4.52 8.47
N LYS A 164 16.11 -5.31 7.64
CA LYS A 164 15.49 -5.90 6.45
C LYS A 164 14.39 -6.88 6.82
N VAL A 165 14.68 -7.77 7.79
CA VAL A 165 13.69 -8.72 8.32
C VAL A 165 12.50 -7.97 8.90
N LEU A 166 12.73 -6.91 9.66
CA LEU A 166 11.67 -6.07 10.23
C LEU A 166 10.82 -5.41 9.14
N ALA A 167 11.46 -4.85 8.08
CA ALA A 167 10.75 -4.20 6.98
C ALA A 167 9.85 -5.16 6.21
N PHE A 168 10.36 -6.34 5.84
CA PHE A 168 9.56 -7.36 5.16
C PHE A 168 8.51 -8.00 6.08
N GLY A 169 8.84 -8.23 7.35
CA GLY A 169 7.89 -8.74 8.34
C GLY A 169 6.71 -7.78 8.54
N TRP A 170 7.00 -6.48 8.59
CA TRP A 170 5.95 -5.48 8.69
C TRP A 170 5.11 -5.37 7.41
N ALA A 171 5.73 -5.41 6.23
CA ALA A 171 5.01 -5.45 4.96
C ALA A 171 4.08 -6.68 4.88
N ALA A 172 4.58 -7.85 5.29
CA ALA A 172 3.77 -9.07 5.37
C ALA A 172 2.60 -8.93 6.35
N LEU A 173 2.83 -8.28 7.51
CA LEU A 173 1.79 -8.03 8.51
C LEU A 173 0.72 -7.08 7.97
N VAL A 174 1.10 -6.02 7.24
CA VAL A 174 0.15 -5.14 6.56
C VAL A 174 -0.65 -5.92 5.51
N CYS A 175 0.01 -6.72 4.65
CA CYS A 175 -0.69 -7.56 3.68
C CYS A 175 -1.68 -8.52 4.35
N ALA A 176 -1.27 -9.21 5.42
CA ALA A 176 -2.18 -10.07 6.18
C ALA A 176 -3.35 -9.26 6.76
N SER A 177 -3.08 -8.06 7.29
CA SER A 177 -4.13 -7.22 7.88
C SER A 177 -5.23 -6.87 6.88
N THR A 178 -4.91 -6.64 5.60
CA THR A 178 -5.94 -6.34 4.59
C THR A 178 -6.94 -7.47 4.40
N VAL A 179 -6.49 -8.72 4.54
CA VAL A 179 -7.33 -9.91 4.39
C VAL A 179 -8.13 -10.20 5.67
N PHE A 180 -7.48 -10.08 6.86
CA PHE A 180 -8.18 -10.28 8.14
C PHE A 180 -9.21 -9.19 8.44
N THR A 181 -9.02 -7.98 7.93
CA THR A 181 -10.02 -6.89 8.03
C THR A 181 -11.09 -6.95 6.92
N LYS A 182 -10.99 -7.94 6.01
CA LYS A 182 -11.88 -8.08 4.85
C LYS A 182 -11.92 -6.84 3.94
N GLN A 183 -10.80 -6.10 3.88
CA GLN A 183 -10.62 -5.00 2.94
C GLN A 183 -10.16 -5.49 1.57
N HIS A 184 -9.50 -6.65 1.51
CA HIS A 184 -8.99 -7.28 0.29
C HIS A 184 -9.18 -8.79 0.32
N SER A 185 -9.38 -9.38 -0.87
CA SER A 185 -9.22 -10.80 -1.13
C SER A 185 -7.74 -11.18 -1.14
N ILE A 186 -7.44 -12.45 -0.91
CA ILE A 186 -6.09 -13.01 -1.11
C ILE A 186 -5.59 -12.79 -2.55
N ILE A 187 -6.50 -12.76 -3.53
CA ILE A 187 -6.19 -12.47 -4.93
C ILE A 187 -5.62 -11.04 -5.07
N ASP A 188 -6.24 -10.07 -4.41
CA ASP A 188 -5.80 -8.67 -4.46
C ASP A 188 -4.39 -8.50 -3.90
N VAL A 189 -4.09 -9.26 -2.82
CA VAL A 189 -2.76 -9.29 -2.21
C VAL A 189 -1.72 -9.76 -3.21
N PHE A 190 -1.94 -10.91 -3.85
CA PHE A 190 -1.00 -11.45 -4.84
C PHE A 190 -0.84 -10.55 -6.06
N CYS A 191 -1.93 -9.98 -6.56
CA CYS A 191 -1.89 -9.01 -7.66
C CYS A 191 -1.09 -7.75 -7.27
N GLY A 192 -1.32 -7.21 -6.08
CA GLY A 192 -0.59 -6.04 -5.57
C GLY A 192 0.91 -6.33 -5.42
N LEU A 193 1.27 -7.49 -4.87
CA LEU A 193 2.67 -7.93 -4.77
C LEU A 193 3.30 -8.10 -6.15
N ALA A 194 2.60 -8.71 -7.12
CA ALA A 194 3.09 -8.85 -8.49
C ALA A 194 3.42 -7.50 -9.11
N VAL A 195 2.55 -6.50 -8.95
CA VAL A 195 2.79 -5.12 -9.42
C VAL A 195 4.03 -4.51 -8.77
N ALA A 196 4.24 -4.72 -7.46
CA ALA A 196 5.42 -4.21 -6.76
C ALA A 196 6.73 -4.80 -7.32
N PHE A 197 6.73 -6.08 -7.72
CA PHE A 197 7.93 -6.77 -8.19
C PHE A 197 8.32 -6.46 -9.64
N ILE A 198 7.46 -5.83 -10.45
CA ILE A 198 7.74 -5.49 -11.85
C ILE A 198 9.07 -4.72 -12.00
N TRP A 199 9.34 -3.77 -11.09
CA TRP A 199 10.52 -2.90 -11.16
C TRP A 199 11.79 -3.49 -10.56
N VAL A 200 11.72 -4.58 -9.81
CA VAL A 200 12.88 -5.16 -9.12
C VAL A 200 13.99 -5.55 -10.10
N PRO A 201 13.71 -6.25 -11.23
CA PRO A 201 14.75 -6.59 -12.19
C PRO A 201 15.45 -5.36 -12.76
N VAL A 202 14.70 -4.31 -13.08
CA VAL A 202 15.23 -3.10 -13.71
C VAL A 202 16.10 -2.29 -12.76
N LEU A 203 15.67 -2.14 -11.50
CA LEU A 203 16.29 -1.21 -10.55
C LEU A 203 17.40 -1.84 -9.70
N TYR A 204 17.37 -3.17 -9.53
CA TYR A 204 18.25 -3.86 -8.59
C TYR A 204 19.10 -4.95 -9.24
N LEU A 205 18.63 -5.60 -10.33
CA LEU A 205 19.40 -6.62 -11.02
C LEU A 205 20.23 -6.06 -12.21
N HIS A 206 19.76 -4.95 -12.80
CA HIS A 206 20.47 -4.24 -13.88
C HIS A 206 20.77 -2.79 -13.48
N PRO A 207 21.60 -2.54 -12.46
CA PRO A 207 21.94 -1.17 -12.10
C PRO A 207 22.64 -0.49 -13.30
N ARG A 208 22.11 0.65 -13.74
CA ARG A 208 22.76 1.46 -14.77
C ARG A 208 24.17 1.78 -14.28
N LYS A 209 25.18 1.41 -15.06
CA LYS A 209 26.56 1.88 -14.84
C LYS A 209 26.51 3.42 -14.94
N ARG A 210 26.77 4.09 -13.84
CA ARG A 210 27.01 5.54 -13.80
C ARG A 210 28.43 5.83 -14.24
#